data_56c5506c708c93d2b6f5add37512d2ca
#
_entry.id   56c5506c708c93d2b6f5add37512d2ca
#
_cell.length_a   1.000
_cell.length_b   1.000
_cell.length_c   1.000
_cell.angle_alpha   90.00
_cell.angle_beta   90.00
_cell.angle_gamma   90.00
#
_symmetry.space_group_name_H-M   'P 1'
#
loop_
_entity.id
_entity.type
_entity.pdbx_description
1 polymer ?
#
loop_
_entity_poly.entity_id
_entity_poly.type
_entity_poly.pdbx_seq_one_letter_code
_entity_poly.pdbx_strand_id
1 'polypeptide(L)'
;EWIALQDHLNLLKLINADVFVFADVSGSIQGDQSKALSKRPILEKDEWDSYCKKINELSDMLMDEGMPMSYHEHMGTIIQSEEDVDRFMDMTNQNTFLLYDTGHLMFAEANYERVLKNYISRINHVHCKDIRKDVFLKSIKDDLSFRESFLNGVFTVPGDGCIDYDPLIKILYEAKYQEWLIIEAEQDPKKANPLEYAKLGYNYLYNIITKNGYIL
;
A
#
# COMPACT_ATOMS: atom_id res chain seq x y z
N GLU A 1 3.00 -10.10 21.16
CA GLU A 1 3.20 -9.57 19.78
C GLU A 1 4.58 -8.89 19.66
N TRP A 2 4.92 -7.90 20.50
CA TRP A 2 6.22 -7.22 20.45
C TRP A 2 7.44 -8.18 20.42
N ILE A 3 7.45 -9.22 21.24
CA ILE A 3 8.52 -10.22 21.25
C ILE A 3 8.63 -10.93 19.89
N ALA A 4 7.53 -11.20 19.24
CA ALA A 4 7.52 -11.87 17.94
C ALA A 4 8.08 -10.99 16.80
N LEU A 5 8.09 -9.67 16.97
CA LEU A 5 8.62 -8.74 15.99
C LEU A 5 10.14 -8.50 16.11
N GLN A 6 10.75 -8.90 17.24
CA GLN A 6 12.14 -8.54 17.54
C GLN A 6 13.16 -9.11 16.54
N ASP A 7 12.99 -10.34 16.11
CA ASP A 7 13.90 -10.94 15.13
C ASP A 7 13.83 -10.23 13.79
N HIS A 8 12.62 -9.85 13.37
CA HIS A 8 12.41 -9.08 12.14
C HIS A 8 12.97 -7.67 12.25
N LEU A 9 12.70 -6.98 13.37
CA LEU A 9 13.25 -5.64 13.64
C LEU A 9 14.79 -5.65 13.64
N ASN A 10 15.41 -6.65 14.28
CA ASN A 10 16.85 -6.80 14.29
C ASN A 10 17.42 -7.04 12.88
N LEU A 11 16.73 -7.82 12.05
CA LEU A 11 17.11 -8.03 10.65
C LEU A 11 17.05 -6.70 9.88
N LEU A 12 15.97 -5.95 10.01
CA LEU A 12 15.81 -4.65 9.34
C LEU A 12 16.92 -3.67 9.75
N LYS A 13 17.23 -3.59 11.03
CA LYS A 13 18.34 -2.78 11.53
C LYS A 13 19.69 -3.23 10.96
N LEU A 14 19.91 -4.54 10.87
CA LEU A 14 21.17 -5.09 10.35
C LEU A 14 21.41 -4.73 8.87
N ILE A 15 20.34 -4.65 8.10
CA ILE A 15 20.41 -4.27 6.68
C ILE A 15 20.25 -2.78 6.43
N ASN A 16 20.16 -1.96 7.49
CA ASN A 16 19.93 -0.52 7.44
C ASN A 16 18.65 -0.16 6.67
N ALA A 17 17.55 -0.87 6.94
CA ALA A 17 16.24 -0.48 6.42
C ALA A 17 15.75 0.81 7.08
N ASP A 18 15.02 1.64 6.33
CA ASP A 18 14.56 2.95 6.79
C ASP A 18 13.20 2.90 7.47
N VAL A 19 12.36 1.90 7.15
CA VAL A 19 11.00 1.76 7.65
C VAL A 19 10.64 0.32 7.98
N PHE A 20 9.68 0.15 8.90
CA PHE A 20 9.03 -1.12 9.20
C PHE A 20 7.68 -1.16 8.49
N VAL A 21 7.59 -1.85 7.35
CA VAL A 21 6.31 -2.06 6.66
C VAL A 21 5.45 -3.03 7.47
N PHE A 22 4.26 -2.59 7.83
CA PHE A 22 3.32 -3.34 8.64
C PHE A 22 1.94 -3.39 7.98
N ALA A 23 1.40 -4.59 7.80
CA ALA A 23 0.02 -4.81 7.38
C ALA A 23 -0.69 -5.67 8.42
N ASP A 24 -1.85 -5.20 8.89
CA ASP A 24 -2.68 -6.03 9.78
C ASP A 24 -3.51 -7.01 8.95
N VAL A 25 -3.14 -8.27 9.03
CA VAL A 25 -3.82 -9.37 8.35
C VAL A 25 -4.77 -10.14 9.26
N SER A 26 -5.07 -9.62 10.44
CA SER A 26 -5.99 -10.24 11.41
C SER A 26 -7.38 -10.36 10.80
N GLY A 27 -7.87 -11.60 10.67
CA GLY A 27 -9.17 -11.88 10.06
C GLY A 27 -9.27 -11.57 8.56
N SER A 28 -8.16 -11.23 7.90
CA SER A 28 -8.16 -10.90 6.47
C SER A 28 -8.65 -12.05 5.61
N ILE A 29 -9.23 -11.71 4.47
CA ILE A 29 -9.74 -12.66 3.48
C ILE A 29 -8.87 -12.73 2.22
N GLN A 30 -7.77 -12.00 2.18
CA GLN A 30 -6.90 -11.88 1.00
C GLN A 30 -6.37 -13.22 0.47
N GLY A 31 -6.14 -14.20 1.36
CA GLY A 31 -5.67 -15.54 1.00
C GLY A 31 -6.79 -16.54 0.66
N ASP A 32 -8.04 -16.22 0.95
CA ASP A 32 -9.18 -17.13 0.82
C ASP A 32 -9.92 -16.93 -0.52
N GLN A 33 -9.66 -17.81 -1.47
CA GLN A 33 -10.29 -17.75 -2.80
C GLN A 33 -11.81 -17.95 -2.76
N SER A 34 -12.36 -18.51 -1.70
CA SER A 34 -13.81 -18.74 -1.57
C SER A 34 -14.59 -17.51 -1.07
N LYS A 35 -13.86 -16.47 -0.61
CA LYS A 35 -14.47 -15.26 -0.06
C LYS A 35 -14.37 -14.09 -1.02
N ALA A 36 -15.51 -13.57 -1.43
CA ALA A 36 -15.61 -12.35 -2.23
C ALA A 36 -15.07 -11.14 -1.47
N LEU A 37 -14.53 -10.16 -2.20
CA LEU A 37 -13.96 -8.91 -1.63
C LEU A 37 -14.97 -8.14 -0.77
N SER A 38 -16.26 -8.18 -1.11
CA SER A 38 -17.33 -7.57 -0.31
C SER A 38 -17.47 -8.15 1.11
N LYS A 39 -16.84 -9.31 1.39
CA LYS A 39 -16.86 -9.99 2.70
C LYS A 39 -15.64 -9.73 3.56
N ARG A 40 -14.88 -8.68 3.27
CA ARG A 40 -13.73 -8.27 4.08
C ARG A 40 -14.12 -7.99 5.53
N PRO A 41 -13.19 -8.10 6.48
CA PRO A 41 -13.45 -7.68 7.86
C PRO A 41 -13.67 -6.16 7.92
N ILE A 42 -14.61 -5.74 8.75
CA ILE A 42 -14.94 -4.34 9.00
C ILE A 42 -14.96 -4.15 10.51
N LEU A 43 -14.31 -3.09 11.01
CA LEU A 43 -14.39 -2.72 12.42
C LEU A 43 -15.75 -2.08 12.71
N GLU A 44 -16.40 -2.56 13.75
CA GLU A 44 -17.56 -1.88 14.32
C GLU A 44 -17.15 -0.55 14.96
N LYS A 45 -18.12 0.33 15.15
CA LYS A 45 -17.85 1.71 15.59
C LYS A 45 -17.07 1.79 16.91
N ASP A 46 -17.34 0.89 17.84
CA ASP A 46 -16.73 0.82 19.17
C ASP A 46 -15.37 0.09 19.19
N GLU A 47 -15.01 -0.60 18.11
CA GLU A 47 -13.72 -1.29 18.00
C GLU A 47 -12.57 -0.37 17.57
N TRP A 48 -12.88 0.73 16.87
CA TRP A 48 -11.89 1.64 16.30
C TRP A 48 -10.94 2.25 17.34
N ASP A 49 -11.47 2.71 18.48
CA ASP A 49 -10.66 3.31 19.55
C ASP A 49 -9.62 2.31 20.08
N SER A 50 -10.06 1.08 20.33
CA SER A 50 -9.19 0.01 20.82
C SER A 50 -8.15 -0.40 19.77
N TYR A 51 -8.56 -0.46 18.50
CA TYR A 51 -7.69 -0.78 17.38
C TYR A 51 -6.62 0.28 17.18
N CYS A 52 -7.00 1.53 16.99
CA CYS A 52 -6.06 2.63 16.77
C CYS A 52 -5.13 2.86 17.97
N LYS A 53 -5.60 2.63 19.20
CA LYS A 53 -4.74 2.67 20.37
C LYS A 53 -3.60 1.65 20.30
N LYS A 54 -3.89 0.40 19.92
CA LYS A 54 -2.86 -0.65 19.77
C LYS A 54 -1.87 -0.33 18.64
N ILE A 55 -2.37 0.24 17.53
CA ILE A 55 -1.50 0.68 16.43
C ILE A 55 -0.58 1.82 16.89
N ASN A 56 -1.10 2.80 17.64
CA ASN A 56 -0.30 3.88 18.20
C ASN A 56 0.79 3.36 19.16
N GLU A 57 0.43 2.43 20.05
CA GLU A 57 1.40 1.80 20.96
C GLU A 57 2.51 1.08 20.16
N LEU A 58 2.17 0.37 19.09
CA LEU A 58 3.14 -0.30 18.25
C LEU A 58 4.03 0.70 17.49
N SER A 59 3.43 1.72 16.89
CA SER A 59 4.17 2.74 16.13
C SER A 59 5.11 3.55 17.01
N ASP A 60 4.70 3.88 18.25
CA ASP A 60 5.54 4.57 19.23
C ASP A 60 6.74 3.69 19.64
N MET A 61 6.51 2.39 19.93
CA MET A 61 7.58 1.45 20.25
C MET A 61 8.58 1.28 19.09
N LEU A 62 8.11 1.19 17.86
CA LEU A 62 8.97 1.10 16.68
C LEU A 62 9.74 2.40 16.44
N MET A 63 9.11 3.55 16.67
CA MET A 63 9.77 4.87 16.58
C MET A 63 10.88 5.00 17.62
N ASP A 64 10.66 4.58 18.86
CA ASP A 64 11.66 4.58 19.94
C ASP A 64 12.88 3.70 19.59
N GLU A 65 12.66 2.66 18.79
CA GLU A 65 13.73 1.79 18.27
C GLU A 65 14.42 2.36 17.01
N GLY A 66 14.05 3.57 16.57
CA GLY A 66 14.59 4.21 15.37
C GLY A 66 14.11 3.58 14.06
N MET A 67 12.97 2.88 14.07
CA MET A 67 12.41 2.17 12.92
C MET A 67 10.95 2.58 12.72
N PRO A 68 10.67 3.73 12.08
CA PRO A 68 9.31 4.21 11.90
C PRO A 68 8.44 3.19 11.16
N MET A 69 7.21 2.99 11.66
CA MET A 69 6.23 2.11 11.03
C MET A 69 5.62 2.76 9.80
N SER A 70 5.47 1.99 8.73
CA SER A 70 4.69 2.32 7.54
C SER A 70 3.51 1.37 7.46
N TYR A 71 2.31 1.84 7.84
CA TYR A 71 1.11 1.00 7.82
C TYR A 71 0.60 0.84 6.39
N HIS A 72 0.53 -0.40 5.94
CA HIS A 72 0.05 -0.76 4.61
C HIS A 72 -1.45 -1.08 4.67
N GLU A 73 -2.28 -0.21 4.10
CA GLU A 73 -3.65 -0.54 3.76
C GLU A 73 -3.66 -1.61 2.66
N HIS A 74 -4.62 -2.52 2.71
CA HIS A 74 -4.59 -3.64 1.76
C HIS A 74 -5.99 -4.19 1.48
N MET A 75 -6.21 -4.59 0.23
CA MET A 75 -7.45 -5.27 -0.17
C MET A 75 -7.68 -6.54 0.66
N GLY A 76 -8.92 -6.71 1.13
CA GLY A 76 -9.33 -7.88 1.93
C GLY A 76 -8.95 -7.79 3.41
N THR A 77 -8.48 -6.64 3.90
CA THR A 77 -8.13 -6.38 5.30
C THR A 77 -9.11 -5.41 5.97
N ILE A 78 -8.84 -5.08 7.23
CA ILE A 78 -9.63 -4.13 8.03
C ILE A 78 -9.56 -2.72 7.43
N ILE A 79 -8.36 -2.26 7.07
CA ILE A 79 -8.16 -0.94 6.47
C ILE A 79 -7.99 -1.13 4.95
N GLN A 80 -9.04 -0.83 4.21
CA GLN A 80 -9.09 -1.02 2.75
C GLN A 80 -9.65 0.19 2.02
N SER A 81 -10.84 0.68 2.41
CA SER A 81 -11.53 1.76 1.70
C SER A 81 -10.93 3.13 2.01
N GLU A 82 -11.27 4.13 1.19
CA GLU A 82 -10.89 5.51 1.42
C GLU A 82 -11.37 6.01 2.80
N GLU A 83 -12.60 5.65 3.18
CA GLU A 83 -13.17 6.00 4.49
C GLU A 83 -12.41 5.34 5.65
N ASP A 84 -11.97 4.07 5.47
CA ASP A 84 -11.15 3.41 6.47
C ASP A 84 -9.81 4.11 6.64
N VAL A 85 -9.15 4.47 5.52
CA VAL A 85 -7.87 5.20 5.53
C VAL A 85 -8.03 6.56 6.21
N ASP A 86 -9.06 7.34 5.83
CA ASP A 86 -9.33 8.64 6.45
C ASP A 86 -9.52 8.50 7.96
N ARG A 87 -10.39 7.59 8.37
CA ARG A 87 -10.67 7.36 9.79
C ARG A 87 -9.43 6.86 10.55
N PHE A 88 -8.68 5.94 9.96
CA PHE A 88 -7.44 5.44 10.53
C PHE A 88 -6.41 6.54 10.75
N MET A 89 -6.18 7.38 9.73
CA MET A 89 -5.24 8.49 9.81
C MET A 89 -5.68 9.58 10.80
N ASP A 90 -6.98 9.81 10.94
CA ASP A 90 -7.54 10.78 11.90
C ASP A 90 -7.42 10.28 13.36
N MET A 91 -7.55 8.96 13.58
CA MET A 91 -7.55 8.35 14.91
C MET A 91 -6.16 7.88 15.38
N THR A 92 -5.17 7.88 14.50
CA THR A 92 -3.80 7.50 14.84
C THR A 92 -2.89 8.71 15.05
N ASN A 93 -1.83 8.53 15.84
CA ASN A 93 -0.87 9.59 16.17
C ASN A 93 0.14 9.85 15.03
N GLN A 94 1.02 10.84 15.24
CA GLN A 94 1.99 11.29 14.23
C GLN A 94 3.14 10.28 13.96
N ASN A 95 3.32 9.28 14.82
CA ASN A 95 4.31 8.22 14.63
C ASN A 95 3.78 7.07 13.77
N THR A 96 2.47 7.05 13.48
CA THR A 96 1.84 6.12 12.55
C THR A 96 1.86 6.71 11.15
N PHE A 97 2.77 6.23 10.30
CA PHE A 97 2.83 6.62 8.90
C PHE A 97 2.01 5.68 8.03
N LEU A 98 1.58 6.19 6.89
CA LEU A 98 0.89 5.43 5.84
C LEU A 98 1.90 4.97 4.79
N LEU A 99 1.89 3.69 4.46
CA LEU A 99 2.39 3.22 3.19
C LEU A 99 1.31 3.53 2.14
N TYR A 100 1.68 4.31 1.14
CA TYR A 100 0.79 4.69 0.06
C TYR A 100 0.93 3.70 -1.09
N ASP A 101 -0.08 2.86 -1.32
CA ASP A 101 -0.12 1.91 -2.44
C ASP A 101 -1.17 2.35 -3.47
N THR A 102 -0.70 2.71 -4.66
CA THR A 102 -1.58 3.20 -5.73
C THR A 102 -2.56 2.16 -6.24
N GLY A 103 -2.14 0.89 -6.29
CA GLY A 103 -2.95 -0.20 -6.81
C GLY A 103 -4.04 -0.64 -5.84
N HIS A 104 -3.71 -0.79 -4.55
CA HIS A 104 -4.71 -1.16 -3.54
C HIS A 104 -5.76 -0.06 -3.38
N LEU A 105 -5.37 1.20 -3.29
CA LEU A 105 -6.29 2.32 -3.23
C LEU A 105 -7.20 2.38 -4.46
N MET A 106 -6.64 2.22 -5.66
CA MET A 106 -7.47 2.20 -6.87
C MET A 106 -8.40 0.98 -6.90
N PHE A 107 -7.95 -0.19 -6.45
CA PHE A 107 -8.81 -1.39 -6.42
C PHE A 107 -9.93 -1.24 -5.39
N ALA A 108 -9.71 -0.51 -4.31
CA ALA A 108 -10.74 -0.12 -3.35
C ALA A 108 -11.66 1.02 -3.84
N GLU A 109 -11.55 1.43 -5.11
CA GLU A 109 -12.29 2.54 -5.71
C GLU A 109 -12.06 3.89 -5.00
N ALA A 110 -10.94 4.03 -4.27
CA ALA A 110 -10.56 5.24 -3.57
C ALA A 110 -10.04 6.31 -4.54
N ASN A 111 -10.22 7.57 -4.17
CA ASN A 111 -9.53 8.67 -4.83
C ASN A 111 -8.06 8.73 -4.34
N TYR A 112 -7.22 7.89 -4.93
CA TYR A 112 -5.82 7.74 -4.53
C TYR A 112 -5.03 9.06 -4.60
N GLU A 113 -5.33 9.95 -5.56
CA GLU A 113 -4.69 11.28 -5.63
C GLU A 113 -5.08 12.17 -4.43
N ARG A 114 -6.34 12.12 -3.97
CA ARG A 114 -6.79 12.82 -2.77
C ARG A 114 -6.12 12.27 -1.52
N VAL A 115 -6.04 10.95 -1.39
CA VAL A 115 -5.36 10.29 -0.25
C VAL A 115 -3.89 10.76 -0.18
N LEU A 116 -3.18 10.75 -1.33
CA LEU A 116 -1.81 11.25 -1.39
C LEU A 116 -1.69 12.69 -0.92
N LYS A 117 -2.55 13.59 -1.43
CA LYS A 117 -2.52 15.01 -1.06
C LYS A 117 -2.81 15.25 0.42
N ASN A 118 -3.80 14.54 0.96
CA ASN A 118 -4.23 14.74 2.34
C ASN A 118 -3.20 14.26 3.35
N TYR A 119 -2.50 13.15 3.04
CA TYR A 119 -1.63 12.47 4.00
C TYR A 119 -0.15 12.52 3.65
N ILE A 120 0.25 13.32 2.67
CA ILE A 120 1.64 13.39 2.18
C ILE A 120 2.69 13.60 3.29
N SER A 121 2.36 14.36 4.34
CA SER A 121 3.25 14.58 5.48
C SER A 121 3.40 13.37 6.42
N ARG A 122 2.55 12.37 6.24
CA ARG A 122 2.53 11.11 6.99
C ARG A 122 2.71 9.88 6.09
N ILE A 123 3.23 10.07 4.87
CA ILE A 123 3.62 9.00 3.96
C ILE A 123 5.14 8.89 3.98
N ASN A 124 5.66 7.73 4.40
CA ASN A 124 7.09 7.45 4.46
C ASN A 124 7.51 6.25 3.57
N HIS A 125 6.56 5.66 2.84
CA HIS A 125 6.84 4.58 1.90
C HIS A 125 5.78 4.56 0.81
N VAL A 126 6.18 4.27 -0.43
CA VAL A 126 5.27 4.26 -1.59
C VAL A 126 5.43 2.98 -2.38
N HIS A 127 4.33 2.28 -2.59
CA HIS A 127 4.22 1.21 -3.56
C HIS A 127 3.60 1.73 -4.86
N CYS A 128 4.37 1.66 -5.91
CA CYS A 128 3.95 1.99 -7.26
C CYS A 128 3.40 0.71 -7.93
N LYS A 129 2.14 0.43 -7.68
CA LYS A 129 1.40 -0.71 -8.21
C LYS A 129 0.33 -0.21 -9.17
N ASP A 130 0.28 -0.75 -10.37
CA ASP A 130 -0.69 -0.33 -11.39
C ASP A 130 -1.81 -1.35 -11.55
N ILE A 131 -2.88 -0.98 -12.24
CA ILE A 131 -4.09 -1.80 -12.40
C ILE A 131 -4.48 -1.91 -13.88
N ARG A 132 -4.78 -3.13 -14.32
CA ARG A 132 -5.42 -3.37 -15.63
C ARG A 132 -6.91 -3.13 -15.51
N LYS A 133 -7.38 -2.06 -16.14
CA LYS A 133 -8.75 -1.53 -16.01
C LYS A 133 -9.84 -2.58 -16.29
N ASP A 134 -9.69 -3.36 -17.35
CA ASP A 134 -10.71 -4.33 -17.73
C ASP A 134 -10.84 -5.46 -16.71
N VAL A 135 -9.71 -5.92 -16.15
CA VAL A 135 -9.68 -6.95 -15.11
C VAL A 135 -10.26 -6.41 -13.82
N PHE A 136 -9.91 -5.18 -13.46
CA PHE A 136 -10.45 -4.47 -12.30
C PHE A 136 -11.98 -4.37 -12.38
N LEU A 137 -12.50 -3.81 -13.47
CA LEU A 137 -13.96 -3.65 -13.66
C LEU A 137 -14.69 -4.98 -13.57
N LYS A 138 -14.10 -6.05 -14.14
CA LYS A 138 -14.66 -7.39 -14.02
C LYS A 138 -14.63 -7.90 -12.58
N SER A 139 -13.53 -7.71 -11.85
CA SER A 139 -13.38 -8.15 -10.47
C SER A 139 -14.41 -7.51 -9.55
N ILE A 140 -14.64 -6.20 -9.69
CA ILE A 140 -15.67 -5.48 -8.91
C ILE A 140 -17.07 -5.94 -9.30
N LYS A 141 -17.38 -5.99 -10.61
CA LYS A 141 -18.71 -6.38 -11.10
C LYS A 141 -19.13 -7.76 -10.64
N ASP A 142 -18.21 -8.71 -10.69
CA ASP A 142 -18.48 -10.11 -10.38
C ASP A 142 -18.22 -10.46 -8.90
N ASP A 143 -17.84 -9.46 -8.09
CA ASP A 143 -17.46 -9.58 -6.66
C ASP A 143 -16.50 -10.75 -6.42
N LEU A 144 -15.41 -10.78 -7.21
CA LEU A 144 -14.43 -11.85 -7.14
C LEU A 144 -13.67 -11.80 -5.79
N SER A 145 -13.03 -12.91 -5.41
CA SER A 145 -12.08 -12.89 -4.31
C SER A 145 -10.83 -12.10 -4.70
N PHE A 146 -10.10 -11.59 -3.69
CA PHE A 146 -8.82 -10.92 -3.93
C PHE A 146 -7.86 -11.85 -4.70
N ARG A 147 -7.74 -13.10 -4.25
CA ARG A 147 -6.87 -14.08 -4.88
C ARG A 147 -7.23 -14.37 -6.34
N GLU A 148 -8.50 -14.49 -6.64
CA GLU A 148 -8.96 -14.70 -8.02
C GLU A 148 -8.65 -13.49 -8.90
N SER A 149 -8.88 -12.28 -8.38
CA SER A 149 -8.59 -11.02 -9.08
C SER A 149 -7.12 -10.89 -9.42
N PHE A 150 -6.20 -11.14 -8.49
CA PHE A 150 -4.76 -11.05 -8.78
C PHE A 150 -4.29 -12.16 -9.73
N LEU A 151 -4.81 -13.40 -9.61
CA LEU A 151 -4.49 -14.49 -10.55
C LEU A 151 -5.03 -14.21 -11.96
N ASN A 152 -6.11 -13.44 -12.09
CA ASN A 152 -6.60 -12.93 -13.36
C ASN A 152 -5.78 -11.75 -13.88
N GLY A 153 -4.87 -11.20 -13.07
CA GLY A 153 -3.92 -10.16 -13.45
C GLY A 153 -4.46 -8.75 -13.29
N VAL A 154 -5.25 -8.48 -12.22
CA VAL A 154 -5.74 -7.13 -11.92
C VAL A 154 -4.59 -6.16 -11.67
N PHE A 155 -3.56 -6.60 -10.95
CA PHE A 155 -2.37 -5.79 -10.71
C PHE A 155 -1.31 -5.95 -11.79
N THR A 156 -0.55 -4.89 -11.98
CA THR A 156 0.59 -4.83 -12.88
C THR A 156 1.58 -3.77 -12.41
N VAL A 157 2.65 -3.56 -13.17
CA VAL A 157 3.65 -2.52 -12.91
C VAL A 157 3.25 -1.19 -13.55
N PRO A 158 3.77 -0.04 -13.06
CA PRO A 158 3.56 1.27 -13.68
C PRO A 158 3.84 1.27 -15.18
N GLY A 159 2.88 1.83 -15.93
CA GLY A 159 2.96 1.93 -17.39
C GLY A 159 2.37 0.76 -18.18
N ASP A 160 1.97 -0.33 -17.51
CA ASP A 160 1.21 -1.45 -18.10
C ASP A 160 -0.26 -1.47 -17.65
N GLY A 161 -0.67 -0.50 -16.85
CA GLY A 161 -2.01 -0.34 -16.34
C GLY A 161 -2.68 0.97 -16.76
N CYS A 162 -3.54 1.48 -15.90
CA CYS A 162 -4.31 2.68 -16.19
C CYS A 162 -4.11 3.84 -15.20
N ILE A 163 -3.21 3.70 -14.23
CA ILE A 163 -2.90 4.77 -13.28
C ILE A 163 -1.99 5.80 -13.97
N ASP A 164 -2.40 7.07 -13.92
CA ASP A 164 -1.55 8.17 -14.35
C ASP A 164 -0.60 8.57 -13.22
N TYR A 165 0.67 8.25 -13.37
CA TYR A 165 1.70 8.56 -12.37
C TYR A 165 2.23 10.00 -12.45
N ASP A 166 2.03 10.72 -13.55
CA ASP A 166 2.59 12.08 -13.70
C ASP A 166 2.10 13.04 -12.60
N PRO A 167 0.79 13.14 -12.30
CA PRO A 167 0.31 13.99 -11.21
C PRO A 167 0.78 13.50 -9.83
N LEU A 168 0.90 12.19 -9.61
CA LEU A 168 1.33 11.64 -8.33
C LEU A 168 2.80 11.98 -8.04
N ILE A 169 3.68 11.76 -9.02
CA ILE A 169 5.11 12.09 -8.91
C ILE A 169 5.30 13.61 -8.71
N LYS A 170 4.47 14.44 -9.36
CA LYS A 170 4.51 15.89 -9.15
C LYS A 170 4.15 16.27 -7.71
N ILE A 171 3.11 15.68 -7.11
CA ILE A 171 2.75 15.90 -5.70
C ILE A 171 3.88 15.50 -4.78
N LEU A 172 4.47 14.31 -4.99
CA LEU A 172 5.62 13.82 -4.22
C LEU A 172 6.82 14.79 -4.34
N TYR A 173 7.13 15.26 -5.55
CA TYR A 173 8.22 16.20 -5.79
C TYR A 173 7.99 17.55 -5.07
N GLU A 174 6.80 18.13 -5.19
CA GLU A 174 6.43 19.38 -4.54
C GLU A 174 6.50 19.27 -3.00
N ALA A 175 6.16 18.10 -2.46
CA ALA A 175 6.29 17.78 -1.03
C ALA A 175 7.73 17.44 -0.60
N LYS A 176 8.69 17.38 -1.53
CA LYS A 176 10.09 16.99 -1.28
C LYS A 176 10.23 15.57 -0.72
N TYR A 177 9.39 14.67 -1.18
CA TYR A 177 9.50 13.26 -0.82
C TYR A 177 10.83 12.68 -1.33
N GLN A 178 11.62 12.06 -0.46
CA GLN A 178 12.96 11.53 -0.75
C GLN A 178 13.10 10.05 -0.40
N GLU A 179 11.99 9.43 0.03
CA GLU A 179 11.97 8.03 0.45
C GLU A 179 11.76 7.09 -0.76
N TRP A 180 11.59 5.82 -0.50
CA TRP A 180 11.52 4.79 -1.52
C TRP A 180 10.22 4.84 -2.35
N LEU A 181 10.37 4.65 -3.68
CA LEU A 181 9.30 4.34 -4.62
C LEU A 181 9.49 2.89 -5.08
N ILE A 182 8.72 1.99 -4.51
CA ILE A 182 8.86 0.55 -4.78
C ILE A 182 7.94 0.15 -5.93
N ILE A 183 8.50 -0.41 -6.98
CA ILE A 183 7.72 -1.03 -8.06
C ILE A 183 7.25 -2.38 -7.56
N GLU A 184 5.97 -2.52 -7.38
CA GLU A 184 5.34 -3.75 -6.93
C GLU A 184 4.23 -4.18 -7.89
N ALA A 185 4.14 -5.49 -8.12
CA ALA A 185 3.04 -6.09 -8.85
C ALA A 185 2.76 -7.49 -8.32
N GLU A 186 1.58 -7.67 -7.74
CA GLU A 186 1.08 -8.99 -7.38
C GLU A 186 0.57 -9.69 -8.63
N GLN A 187 1.44 -10.47 -9.26
CA GLN A 187 1.17 -11.15 -10.53
C GLN A 187 1.55 -12.62 -10.48
N ASP A 188 0.86 -13.44 -11.26
CA ASP A 188 1.27 -14.83 -11.49
C ASP A 188 2.58 -14.86 -12.33
N PRO A 189 3.73 -15.30 -11.76
CA PRO A 189 5.00 -15.29 -12.47
C PRO A 189 5.03 -16.21 -13.70
N LYS A 190 4.05 -17.10 -13.83
CA LYS A 190 3.89 -17.94 -15.03
C LYS A 190 3.28 -17.17 -16.21
N LYS A 191 2.56 -16.07 -15.93
CA LYS A 191 1.90 -15.22 -16.94
C LYS A 191 2.68 -13.93 -17.17
N ALA A 192 3.31 -13.39 -16.14
CA ALA A 192 4.06 -12.15 -16.16
C ALA A 192 5.49 -12.41 -15.68
N ASN A 193 6.46 -12.38 -16.60
CA ASN A 193 7.87 -12.60 -16.25
C ASN A 193 8.35 -11.47 -15.30
N PRO A 194 8.77 -11.77 -14.07
CA PRO A 194 9.10 -10.74 -13.09
C PRO A 194 10.18 -9.76 -13.55
N LEU A 195 11.22 -10.25 -14.25
CA LEU A 195 12.32 -9.40 -14.71
C LEU A 195 11.88 -8.44 -15.83
N GLU A 196 11.04 -8.91 -16.75
CA GLU A 196 10.53 -8.09 -17.85
C GLU A 196 9.61 -6.99 -17.31
N TYR A 197 8.70 -7.36 -16.41
CA TYR A 197 7.78 -6.41 -15.79
C TYR A 197 8.50 -5.41 -14.86
N ALA A 198 9.49 -5.85 -14.08
CA ALA A 198 10.31 -4.94 -13.27
C ALA A 198 11.03 -3.90 -14.15
N LYS A 199 11.61 -4.31 -15.29
CA LYS A 199 12.24 -3.39 -16.25
C LYS A 199 11.24 -2.43 -16.88
N LEU A 200 10.03 -2.91 -17.20
CA LEU A 200 8.97 -2.07 -17.78
C LEU A 200 8.59 -0.96 -16.79
N GLY A 201 8.23 -1.34 -15.55
CA GLY A 201 7.84 -0.39 -14.51
C GLY A 201 8.96 0.59 -14.17
N TYR A 202 10.20 0.10 -14.06
CA TYR A 202 11.37 0.95 -13.81
C TYR A 202 11.56 2.01 -14.89
N ASN A 203 11.58 1.60 -16.16
CA ASN A 203 11.79 2.52 -17.26
C ASN A 203 10.67 3.58 -17.35
N TYR A 204 9.44 3.17 -17.11
CA TYR A 204 8.30 4.09 -17.10
C TYR A 204 8.43 5.13 -15.98
N LEU A 205 8.62 4.67 -14.73
CA LEU A 205 8.77 5.57 -13.59
C LEU A 205 10.02 6.44 -13.70
N TYR A 206 11.13 5.90 -14.12
CA TYR A 206 12.36 6.68 -14.32
C TYR A 206 12.13 7.89 -15.23
N ASN A 207 11.43 7.71 -16.34
CA ASN A 207 11.11 8.79 -17.27
C ASN A 207 10.18 9.85 -16.63
N ILE A 208 9.19 9.45 -15.85
CA ILE A 208 8.27 10.39 -15.19
C ILE A 208 8.96 11.12 -14.03
N ILE A 209 9.74 10.41 -13.23
CA ILE A 209 10.48 10.96 -12.09
C ILE A 209 11.45 12.03 -12.55
N THR A 210 12.26 11.72 -13.59
CA THR A 210 13.23 12.68 -14.14
C THR A 210 12.55 13.86 -14.84
N LYS A 211 11.46 13.63 -15.57
CA LYS A 211 10.62 14.70 -16.16
C LYS A 211 10.11 15.69 -15.12
N ASN A 212 9.76 15.21 -13.91
CA ASN A 212 9.26 16.01 -12.80
C ASN A 212 10.37 16.66 -11.95
N GLY A 213 11.63 16.46 -12.28
CA GLY A 213 12.76 17.20 -11.70
C GLY A 213 13.55 16.48 -10.63
N TYR A 214 13.26 15.22 -10.32
CA TYR A 214 14.13 14.41 -9.46
C TYR A 214 15.47 14.12 -10.16
N ILE A 215 16.54 14.14 -9.38
CA ILE A 215 17.90 13.74 -9.78
C ILE A 215 18.17 12.42 -9.07
N LEU A 216 18.31 11.35 -9.85
CA LEU A 216 18.54 9.98 -9.36
C LEU A 216 20.02 9.63 -9.39
#